data_407b2c02e983841f6b4de7adc1e41394
#
_entry.id   407b2c02e983841f6b4de7adc1e41394
#
_cell.length_a   1.000
_cell.length_b   1.000
_cell.length_c   1.000
_cell.angle_alpha   90.00
_cell.angle_beta   90.00
_cell.angle_gamma   90.00
#
_symmetry.space_group_name_H-M   'P 1'
#
loop_
_entity.id
_entity.type
_entity.pdbx_description
1 polymer ?
#
loop_
_entity_poly.entity_id
_entity_poly.type
_entity_poly.pdbx_seq_one_letter_code
_entity_poly.pdbx_strand_id
1 'polypeptide(L)'
;QRCIDVTCQYIVVGKEIGESGTPHLQGYIHYKEAVPMSRVKRDLSVRAHVEKRFGTILQAVDYCKKDGNFFENGKLRLSNDNKWKDILALAKSGDLAQIEDEYPAIYTLHREKLLSLNEQPQPILEGDLQSHFEWWYGKTGTGKSHQIWTKYPVHFDKQINKWWDGYNFEDVVVIEEADPKKCEHMAYYFKRWMDKYPFRCEIKGAHMNFIRPKKIIVTSNYTLQECFPNKEDYEPLKRRVKQVHFTFQFHNPSGPLSPHEPAIDPRYNIPMVVPEEEANALFLNYDNHDLEDFLSDL
;
A
#
# COMPACT_ATOMS: atom_id res chain seq x y z
N GLN A 1 -41.16 -4.94 19.58
CA GLN A 1 -39.83 -5.15 19.01
C GLN A 1 -38.91 -5.48 20.20
N ARG A 2 -38.89 -6.75 20.62
CA ARG A 2 -37.89 -7.21 21.60
C ARG A 2 -36.56 -7.21 20.89
N CYS A 3 -35.65 -6.34 21.31
CA CYS A 3 -34.23 -6.48 20.98
C CYS A 3 -33.83 -7.90 21.38
N ILE A 4 -33.49 -8.69 20.40
CA ILE A 4 -32.82 -9.96 20.59
C ILE A 4 -31.43 -9.57 21.01
N ASP A 5 -31.20 -9.48 22.29
CA ASP A 5 -29.89 -9.26 22.91
C ASP A 5 -29.12 -10.58 22.76
N VAL A 6 -28.46 -10.71 21.63
CA VAL A 6 -28.32 -12.00 21.03
C VAL A 6 -26.87 -12.43 21.01
N THR A 7 -26.68 -13.51 21.64
CA THR A 7 -25.56 -14.45 21.44
C THR A 7 -25.55 -15.09 20.03
N CYS A 8 -26.33 -14.59 19.05
CA CYS A 8 -26.24 -15.02 17.66
C CYS A 8 -25.14 -14.22 16.95
N GLN A 9 -24.46 -14.88 16.05
CA GLN A 9 -23.44 -14.26 15.24
C GLN A 9 -24.00 -13.46 14.08
N TYR A 10 -25.11 -13.96 13.53
CA TYR A 10 -25.80 -13.36 12.39
C TYR A 10 -27.27 -13.72 12.40
N ILE A 11 -28.13 -12.79 11.99
CA ILE A 11 -29.54 -12.99 11.79
C ILE A 11 -30.04 -12.18 10.59
N VAL A 12 -30.84 -12.79 9.75
CA VAL A 12 -31.61 -12.11 8.70
C VAL A 12 -33.08 -12.54 8.78
N VAL A 13 -33.97 -11.59 8.62
CA VAL A 13 -35.43 -11.83 8.63
C VAL A 13 -36.07 -11.04 7.51
N GLY A 14 -36.60 -11.72 6.52
CA GLY A 14 -37.38 -11.15 5.43
C GLY A 14 -38.88 -11.12 5.76
N LYS A 15 -39.55 -10.11 5.27
CA LYS A 15 -41.02 -10.01 5.27
C LYS A 15 -41.51 -10.43 3.89
N GLU A 16 -42.31 -11.48 3.83
CA GLU A 16 -42.85 -11.98 2.57
C GLU A 16 -44.36 -12.21 2.67
N ILE A 17 -45.01 -12.26 1.52
CA ILE A 17 -46.43 -12.58 1.39
C ILE A 17 -46.50 -13.97 0.76
N GLY A 18 -47.07 -14.94 1.47
CA GLY A 18 -47.22 -16.28 0.97
C GLY A 18 -48.20 -16.38 -0.19
N GLU A 19 -48.24 -17.50 -0.89
CA GLU A 19 -49.12 -17.75 -2.04
C GLU A 19 -50.61 -17.54 -1.71
N SER A 20 -51.01 -17.72 -0.47
CA SER A 20 -52.38 -17.46 0.03
C SER A 20 -52.61 -16.00 0.41
N GLY A 21 -51.69 -15.08 0.16
CA GLY A 21 -51.80 -13.67 0.52
C GLY A 21 -51.52 -13.36 2.00
N THR A 22 -51.15 -14.34 2.80
CA THR A 22 -50.89 -14.15 4.23
C THR A 22 -49.45 -13.63 4.47
N PRO A 23 -49.29 -12.47 5.16
CA PRO A 23 -47.95 -11.99 5.52
C PRO A 23 -47.28 -12.92 6.53
N HIS A 24 -46.04 -13.26 6.30
CA HIS A 24 -45.21 -14.03 7.25
C HIS A 24 -43.77 -13.57 7.27
N LEU A 25 -43.03 -14.03 8.25
CA LEU A 25 -41.60 -13.75 8.40
C LEU A 25 -40.82 -15.02 8.09
N GLN A 26 -39.87 -14.90 7.16
CA GLN A 26 -38.91 -15.92 6.84
C GLN A 26 -37.52 -15.47 7.34
N GLY A 27 -36.82 -16.32 8.11
CA GLY A 27 -35.56 -15.90 8.70
C GLY A 27 -34.52 -16.99 8.74
N TYR A 28 -33.24 -16.56 8.80
CA TYR A 28 -32.10 -17.40 9.08
C TYR A 28 -31.31 -16.83 10.25
N ILE A 29 -30.94 -17.69 11.19
CA ILE A 29 -30.11 -17.34 12.35
C ILE A 29 -28.89 -18.25 12.45
N HIS A 30 -27.74 -17.65 12.73
CA HIS A 30 -26.47 -18.34 12.93
C HIS A 30 -25.93 -18.00 14.33
N TYR A 31 -25.77 -19.00 15.17
CA TYR A 31 -25.20 -18.85 16.51
C TYR A 31 -23.68 -19.04 16.47
N LYS A 32 -22.97 -18.40 17.40
CA LYS A 32 -21.50 -18.58 17.55
C LYS A 32 -21.13 -20.02 17.89
N GLU A 33 -22.00 -20.68 18.63
CA GLU A 33 -21.81 -22.07 19.09
C GLU A 33 -23.08 -22.87 18.79
N ALA A 34 -22.96 -24.19 18.77
CA ALA A 34 -24.11 -25.07 18.60
C ALA A 34 -25.08 -24.90 19.78
N VAL A 35 -26.33 -24.63 19.49
CA VAL A 35 -27.39 -24.46 20.48
C VAL A 35 -28.52 -25.45 20.23
N PRO A 36 -29.19 -25.95 21.30
CA PRO A 36 -30.33 -26.83 21.14
C PRO A 36 -31.54 -26.06 20.56
N MET A 37 -32.41 -26.76 19.83
CA MET A 37 -33.59 -26.18 19.16
C MET A 37 -34.54 -25.51 20.15
N SER A 38 -34.60 -25.98 21.37
CA SER A 38 -35.39 -25.36 22.45
C SER A 38 -34.94 -23.97 22.81
N ARG A 39 -33.65 -23.70 22.74
CA ARG A 39 -33.07 -22.36 22.93
C ARG A 39 -33.41 -21.44 21.77
N VAL A 40 -33.33 -21.92 20.54
CA VAL A 40 -33.70 -21.13 19.33
C VAL A 40 -35.15 -20.68 19.42
N LYS A 41 -36.07 -21.59 19.76
CA LYS A 41 -37.50 -21.27 19.95
C LYS A 41 -37.73 -20.26 21.07
N ARG A 42 -37.01 -20.36 22.17
CA ARG A 42 -37.10 -19.39 23.26
C ARG A 42 -36.60 -18.02 22.87
N ASP A 43 -35.48 -17.96 22.14
CA ASP A 43 -34.84 -16.70 21.73
C ASP A 43 -35.67 -15.98 20.64
N LEU A 44 -36.29 -16.70 19.73
CA LEU A 44 -37.13 -16.16 18.66
C LEU A 44 -38.58 -16.01 19.08
N SER A 45 -39.30 -17.12 19.15
CA SER A 45 -40.69 -17.21 19.57
C SER A 45 -41.07 -18.68 19.73
N VAL A 46 -41.88 -19.01 20.75
CA VAL A 46 -42.49 -20.36 20.87
C VAL A 46 -43.41 -20.73 19.72
N ARG A 47 -43.91 -19.74 18.99
CA ARG A 47 -44.80 -19.90 17.83
C ARG A 47 -44.06 -20.06 16.51
N ALA A 48 -42.69 -19.83 16.50
CA ALA A 48 -41.89 -19.93 15.31
C ALA A 48 -41.74 -21.40 14.89
N HIS A 49 -41.96 -21.69 13.63
CA HIS A 49 -41.48 -22.94 13.03
C HIS A 49 -39.96 -22.84 12.86
N VAL A 50 -39.24 -23.80 13.43
CA VAL A 50 -37.77 -23.80 13.41
C VAL A 50 -37.29 -25.15 12.94
N GLU A 51 -36.46 -25.16 11.91
CA GLU A 51 -35.84 -26.34 11.34
C GLU A 51 -34.35 -26.14 11.04
N LYS A 52 -33.66 -27.24 10.84
CA LYS A 52 -32.27 -27.18 10.38
C LYS A 52 -32.26 -26.78 8.90
N ARG A 53 -31.33 -25.89 8.56
CA ARG A 53 -31.08 -25.46 7.19
C ARG A 53 -30.75 -26.63 6.26
N PHE A 54 -31.39 -26.64 5.10
CA PHE A 54 -31.02 -27.45 3.95
C PHE A 54 -30.27 -26.54 2.94
N GLY A 55 -29.21 -27.02 2.32
CA GLY A 55 -28.41 -26.22 1.40
C GLY A 55 -27.33 -25.35 2.05
N THR A 56 -26.78 -24.39 1.31
CA THR A 56 -25.70 -23.51 1.77
C THR A 56 -26.22 -22.36 2.64
N ILE A 57 -25.32 -21.74 3.42
CA ILE A 57 -25.68 -20.54 4.22
C ILE A 57 -26.13 -19.40 3.30
N LEU A 58 -25.41 -19.17 2.20
CA LEU A 58 -25.77 -18.12 1.23
C LEU A 58 -27.15 -18.33 0.64
N GLN A 59 -27.50 -19.54 0.21
CA GLN A 59 -28.83 -19.86 -0.29
C GLN A 59 -29.92 -19.54 0.73
N ALA A 60 -29.72 -19.82 2.01
CA ALA A 60 -30.67 -19.52 3.06
C ALA A 60 -30.82 -18.00 3.28
N VAL A 61 -29.70 -17.26 3.24
CA VAL A 61 -29.69 -15.79 3.37
C VAL A 61 -30.37 -15.14 2.17
N ASP A 62 -30.00 -15.54 0.95
CA ASP A 62 -30.60 -15.01 -0.29
C ASP A 62 -32.08 -15.26 -0.36
N TYR A 63 -32.54 -16.44 0.10
CA TYR A 63 -33.96 -16.75 0.19
C TYR A 63 -34.68 -15.80 1.13
N CYS A 64 -34.13 -15.47 2.29
CA CYS A 64 -34.73 -14.50 3.22
C CYS A 64 -34.76 -13.06 2.69
N LYS A 65 -33.90 -12.74 1.71
CA LYS A 65 -33.80 -11.39 1.11
C LYS A 65 -34.55 -11.25 -0.22
N LYS A 66 -35.12 -12.31 -0.75
CA LYS A 66 -35.71 -12.37 -2.11
C LYS A 66 -36.69 -11.25 -2.46
N ASP A 67 -37.52 -10.81 -1.49
CA ASP A 67 -38.55 -9.77 -1.68
C ASP A 67 -38.01 -8.35 -1.38
N GLY A 68 -36.73 -8.19 -1.07
CA GLY A 68 -36.08 -6.89 -0.84
C GLY A 68 -36.47 -6.19 0.48
N ASN A 69 -37.45 -6.69 1.24
CA ASN A 69 -37.85 -6.13 2.53
C ASN A 69 -37.41 -7.03 3.67
N PHE A 70 -36.23 -6.77 4.18
CA PHE A 70 -35.61 -7.60 5.22
C PHE A 70 -34.91 -6.78 6.30
N PHE A 71 -34.72 -7.39 7.46
CA PHE A 71 -33.83 -6.94 8.54
C PHE A 71 -32.62 -7.85 8.62
N GLU A 72 -31.45 -7.29 8.80
CA GLU A 72 -30.19 -8.03 8.91
C GLU A 72 -29.34 -7.43 10.04
N ASN A 73 -28.69 -8.30 10.84
CA ASN A 73 -27.79 -7.88 11.90
C ASN A 73 -26.71 -8.94 12.15
N GLY A 74 -25.52 -8.49 12.48
CA GLY A 74 -24.34 -9.34 12.73
C GLY A 74 -23.49 -9.62 11.49
N LYS A 75 -22.40 -10.37 11.69
CA LYS A 75 -21.51 -10.80 10.59
C LYS A 75 -21.76 -12.27 10.25
N LEU A 76 -22.08 -12.54 8.99
CA LEU A 76 -22.23 -13.90 8.48
C LEU A 76 -20.84 -14.55 8.36
N ARG A 77 -20.61 -15.64 9.10
CA ARG A 77 -19.43 -16.48 8.89
C ARG A 77 -19.83 -17.72 8.09
N LEU A 78 -19.20 -17.87 6.95
CA LEU A 78 -19.39 -19.04 6.11
C LEU A 78 -18.67 -20.26 6.72
N SER A 79 -19.04 -21.48 6.31
CA SER A 79 -18.36 -22.69 6.74
C SER A 79 -16.86 -22.67 6.36
N ASN A 80 -16.04 -23.49 7.02
CA ASN A 80 -14.60 -23.56 6.74
C ASN A 80 -14.24 -23.76 5.25
N ASP A 81 -15.05 -24.50 4.51
CA ASP A 81 -14.82 -24.73 3.07
C ASP A 81 -15.01 -23.48 2.22
N ASN A 82 -15.97 -22.60 2.57
CA ASN A 82 -16.12 -21.33 1.88
C ASN A 82 -15.09 -20.30 2.32
N LYS A 83 -14.64 -20.36 3.60
CA LYS A 83 -13.61 -19.47 4.13
C LYS A 83 -12.35 -19.41 3.26
N TRP A 84 -11.84 -20.56 2.85
CA TRP A 84 -10.63 -20.63 2.02
C TRP A 84 -10.86 -20.13 0.59
N LYS A 85 -12.08 -20.30 0.07
CA LYS A 85 -12.47 -19.71 -1.23
C LYS A 85 -12.55 -18.20 -1.16
N ASP A 86 -13.11 -17.66 -0.08
CA ASP A 86 -13.23 -16.22 0.14
C ASP A 86 -11.84 -15.59 0.33
N ILE A 87 -10.98 -16.19 1.16
CA ILE A 87 -9.60 -15.74 1.35
C ILE A 87 -8.84 -15.78 0.03
N LEU A 88 -8.99 -16.83 -0.77
CA LEU A 88 -8.34 -16.92 -2.06
C LEU A 88 -8.83 -15.84 -3.03
N ALA A 89 -10.13 -15.56 -3.06
CA ALA A 89 -10.70 -14.51 -3.89
C ALA A 89 -10.19 -13.12 -3.48
N LEU A 90 -10.18 -12.82 -2.18
CA LEU A 90 -9.65 -11.57 -1.62
C LEU A 90 -8.15 -11.43 -1.88
N ALA A 91 -7.36 -12.50 -1.72
CA ALA A 91 -5.94 -12.48 -2.02
C ALA A 91 -5.66 -12.19 -3.50
N LYS A 92 -6.44 -12.79 -4.41
CA LYS A 92 -6.34 -12.55 -5.86
C LYS A 92 -6.76 -11.14 -6.26
N SER A 93 -7.75 -10.55 -5.58
CA SER A 93 -8.14 -9.15 -5.77
C SER A 93 -7.19 -8.16 -5.10
N GLY A 94 -6.23 -8.61 -4.29
CA GLY A 94 -5.30 -7.75 -3.56
C GLY A 94 -5.89 -7.08 -2.32
N ASP A 95 -7.10 -7.47 -1.90
CA ASP A 95 -7.76 -6.91 -0.71
C ASP A 95 -7.28 -7.59 0.58
N LEU A 96 -6.02 -7.29 0.91
CA LEU A 96 -5.39 -7.82 2.12
C LEU A 96 -5.94 -7.19 3.39
N ALA A 97 -6.43 -5.96 3.33
CA ALA A 97 -7.02 -5.27 4.47
C ALA A 97 -8.27 -6.01 4.96
N GLN A 98 -9.11 -6.49 4.04
CA GLN A 98 -10.26 -7.29 4.40
C GLN A 98 -9.86 -8.66 4.97
N ILE A 99 -8.79 -9.28 4.44
CA ILE A 99 -8.26 -10.54 5.03
C ILE A 99 -7.73 -10.30 6.44
N GLU A 100 -7.06 -9.19 6.68
CA GLU A 100 -6.54 -8.81 8.01
C GLU A 100 -7.68 -8.62 9.01
N ASP A 101 -8.76 -7.93 8.63
CA ASP A 101 -9.93 -7.70 9.50
C ASP A 101 -10.74 -8.98 9.77
N GLU A 102 -11.03 -9.77 8.72
CA GLU A 102 -11.93 -10.92 8.84
C GLU A 102 -11.23 -12.22 9.26
N TYR A 103 -9.95 -12.38 8.89
CA TYR A 103 -9.16 -13.59 9.10
C TYR A 103 -7.76 -13.31 9.68
N PRO A 104 -7.64 -12.58 10.81
CA PRO A 104 -6.36 -12.08 11.33
C PRO A 104 -5.32 -13.18 11.58
N ALA A 105 -5.75 -14.35 12.05
CA ALA A 105 -4.83 -15.47 12.27
C ALA A 105 -4.22 -15.99 10.96
N ILE A 106 -4.99 -16.03 9.87
CA ILE A 106 -4.51 -16.48 8.56
C ILE A 106 -3.60 -15.41 7.94
N TYR A 107 -3.99 -14.15 8.05
CA TYR A 107 -3.16 -13.03 7.61
C TYR A 107 -1.78 -13.06 8.31
N THR A 108 -1.76 -13.16 9.63
CA THR A 108 -0.51 -13.19 10.41
C THR A 108 0.41 -14.35 10.00
N LEU A 109 -0.14 -15.54 9.76
CA LEU A 109 0.64 -16.74 9.45
C LEU A 109 1.04 -16.85 7.97
N HIS A 110 0.29 -16.22 7.05
CA HIS A 110 0.41 -16.49 5.61
C HIS A 110 0.52 -15.22 4.75
N ARG A 111 0.79 -14.07 5.34
CA ARG A 111 0.80 -12.77 4.66
C ARG A 111 1.58 -12.79 3.34
N GLU A 112 2.81 -13.29 3.35
CA GLU A 112 3.67 -13.32 2.15
C GLU A 112 3.09 -14.20 1.03
N LYS A 113 2.46 -15.32 1.40
CA LYS A 113 1.78 -16.20 0.42
C LYS A 113 0.51 -15.55 -0.14
N LEU A 114 -0.25 -14.83 0.70
CA LEU A 114 -1.44 -14.09 0.27
C LEU A 114 -1.06 -12.98 -0.70
N LEU A 115 0.00 -12.22 -0.39
CA LEU A 115 0.57 -11.22 -1.31
C LEU A 115 0.96 -11.81 -2.66
N SER A 116 1.57 -13.00 -2.67
CA SER A 116 1.99 -13.67 -3.90
C SER A 116 0.83 -14.13 -4.80
N LEU A 117 -0.39 -14.19 -4.27
CA LEU A 117 -1.59 -14.58 -5.00
C LEU A 117 -2.29 -13.39 -5.70
N ASN A 118 -1.86 -12.17 -5.45
CA ASN A 118 -2.45 -11.00 -6.10
C ASN A 118 -2.33 -11.09 -7.63
N GLU A 119 -3.47 -11.15 -8.32
CA GLU A 119 -3.58 -11.25 -9.78
C GLU A 119 -3.98 -9.91 -10.43
N GLN A 120 -4.06 -8.82 -9.64
CA GLN A 120 -4.45 -7.54 -10.21
C GLN A 120 -3.43 -7.05 -11.24
N PRO A 121 -3.91 -6.62 -12.41
CA PRO A 121 -3.03 -6.08 -13.45
C PRO A 121 -2.33 -4.83 -12.91
N GLN A 122 -1.02 -4.79 -13.08
CA GLN A 122 -0.23 -3.63 -12.71
C GLN A 122 -0.18 -2.63 -13.88
N PRO A 123 -0.24 -1.32 -13.61
CA PRO A 123 -0.22 -0.31 -14.67
C PRO A 123 1.12 -0.32 -15.42
N ILE A 124 1.08 0.08 -16.68
CA ILE A 124 2.28 0.49 -17.41
C ILE A 124 2.49 1.98 -17.10
N LEU A 125 3.71 2.36 -16.73
CA LEU A 125 4.01 3.78 -16.47
C LEU A 125 3.93 4.57 -17.77
N GLU A 126 3.24 5.69 -17.71
CA GLU A 126 3.05 6.59 -18.85
C GLU A 126 3.95 7.83 -18.72
N GLY A 127 4.20 8.48 -19.85
CA GLY A 127 5.00 9.69 -19.91
C GLY A 127 6.51 9.45 -19.85
N ASP A 128 7.24 10.47 -19.41
CA ASP A 128 8.69 10.42 -19.29
C ASP A 128 9.12 9.60 -18.07
N LEU A 129 9.97 8.61 -18.31
CA LEU A 129 10.49 7.73 -17.25
C LEU A 129 11.32 8.48 -16.21
N GLN A 130 11.93 9.59 -16.56
CA GLN A 130 12.69 10.42 -15.63
C GLN A 130 11.80 11.07 -14.55
N SER A 131 10.48 11.16 -14.77
CA SER A 131 9.53 11.58 -13.73
C SER A 131 9.27 10.50 -12.68
N HIS A 132 9.51 9.24 -13.04
CA HIS A 132 9.27 8.07 -12.21
C HIS A 132 10.53 7.57 -11.50
N PHE A 133 11.71 7.79 -12.09
CA PHE A 133 12.97 7.25 -11.57
C PHE A 133 13.97 8.36 -11.34
N GLU A 134 14.53 8.41 -10.13
CA GLU A 134 15.46 9.45 -9.73
C GLU A 134 16.73 8.84 -9.09
N TRP A 135 17.90 9.40 -9.39
CA TRP A 135 19.17 9.10 -8.80
C TRP A 135 19.69 10.33 -8.08
N TRP A 136 19.60 10.34 -6.77
CA TRP A 136 20.02 11.44 -5.91
C TRP A 136 21.44 11.21 -5.43
N TYR A 137 22.37 11.97 -5.91
CA TYR A 137 23.77 11.79 -5.56
C TYR A 137 24.41 13.04 -4.96
N GLY A 138 25.48 12.85 -4.19
CA GLY A 138 26.23 13.92 -3.52
C GLY A 138 26.86 13.44 -2.23
N LYS A 139 27.72 14.25 -1.65
CA LYS A 139 28.49 13.93 -0.44
C LYS A 139 27.58 13.54 0.73
N THR A 140 28.14 12.83 1.70
CA THR A 140 27.46 12.57 2.97
C THR A 140 27.10 13.89 3.66
N GLY A 141 25.92 13.95 4.31
CA GLY A 141 25.46 15.15 5.01
C GLY A 141 24.78 16.19 4.12
N THR A 142 24.50 15.90 2.84
CA THR A 142 23.79 16.83 1.93
C THR A 142 22.27 16.76 2.02
N GLY A 143 21.70 15.99 2.97
CA GLY A 143 20.26 15.97 3.24
C GLY A 143 19.44 15.02 2.37
N LYS A 144 20.06 14.13 1.57
CA LYS A 144 19.34 13.18 0.70
C LYS A 144 18.27 12.39 1.45
N SER A 145 18.64 11.65 2.49
CA SER A 145 17.70 10.85 3.29
C SER A 145 16.68 11.72 4.04
N HIS A 146 17.09 12.88 4.57
CA HIS A 146 16.15 13.81 5.19
C HIS A 146 15.05 14.23 4.22
N GLN A 147 15.40 14.58 2.99
CA GLN A 147 14.43 14.96 1.97
C GLN A 147 13.51 13.82 1.56
N ILE A 148 14.00 12.56 1.56
CA ILE A 148 13.15 11.39 1.33
C ILE A 148 12.08 11.30 2.41
N TRP A 149 12.46 11.30 3.67
CA TRP A 149 11.51 11.19 4.78
C TRP A 149 10.53 12.37 4.86
N THR A 150 10.97 13.56 4.47
CA THR A 150 10.09 14.74 4.40
C THR A 150 9.07 14.65 3.26
N LYS A 151 9.53 14.25 2.06
CA LYS A 151 8.71 14.27 0.85
C LYS A 151 7.91 12.99 0.65
N TYR A 152 8.44 11.87 1.10
CA TYR A 152 7.87 10.54 0.93
C TYR A 152 7.85 9.78 2.27
N PRO A 153 7.08 10.22 3.27
CA PRO A 153 7.08 9.60 4.61
C PRO A 153 6.59 8.14 4.58
N VAL A 154 5.79 7.79 3.56
CA VAL A 154 5.37 6.41 3.31
C VAL A 154 6.07 5.92 2.05
N HIS A 155 7.03 5.05 2.22
CA HIS A 155 7.78 4.41 1.13
C HIS A 155 8.28 3.04 1.56
N PHE A 156 8.59 2.19 0.59
CA PHE A 156 9.27 0.93 0.84
C PHE A 156 10.79 1.14 0.79
N ASP A 157 11.48 0.85 1.89
CA ASP A 157 12.95 0.85 1.96
C ASP A 157 13.49 -0.45 1.34
N LYS A 158 14.04 -0.34 0.15
CA LYS A 158 14.51 -1.46 -0.66
C LYS A 158 16.03 -1.60 -0.58
N GLN A 159 16.48 -2.68 0.03
CA GLN A 159 17.92 -3.02 0.05
C GLN A 159 18.45 -3.33 -1.35
N ILE A 160 19.74 -3.09 -1.57
CA ILE A 160 20.42 -3.38 -2.84
C ILE A 160 20.71 -4.88 -2.95
N ASN A 161 19.68 -5.63 -3.24
CA ASN A 161 19.70 -7.06 -3.54
C ASN A 161 18.46 -7.39 -4.41
N LYS A 162 18.36 -8.61 -4.92
CA LYS A 162 17.25 -9.03 -5.77
C LYS A 162 15.91 -9.20 -5.05
N TRP A 163 15.91 -9.31 -3.72
CA TRP A 163 14.75 -9.65 -2.91
C TRP A 163 13.86 -8.45 -2.62
N TRP A 164 12.55 -8.67 -2.62
CA TRP A 164 11.51 -7.67 -2.34
C TRP A 164 10.68 -8.07 -1.10
N ASP A 165 11.33 -8.75 -0.14
CA ASP A 165 10.67 -9.15 1.10
C ASP A 165 10.08 -7.93 1.82
N GLY A 166 8.83 -8.04 2.23
CA GLY A 166 8.14 -6.97 2.95
C GLY A 166 7.49 -5.90 2.08
N TYR A 167 7.70 -5.90 0.75
CA TYR A 167 7.03 -4.96 -0.15
C TYR A 167 5.51 -5.20 -0.15
N ASN A 168 4.74 -4.14 0.04
CA ASN A 168 3.28 -4.17 0.15
C ASN A 168 2.60 -3.21 -0.86
N PHE A 169 3.11 -3.18 -2.09
CA PHE A 169 2.61 -2.34 -3.18
C PHE A 169 2.67 -0.83 -2.89
N GLU A 170 3.63 -0.39 -2.08
CA GLU A 170 3.89 1.03 -1.89
C GLU A 170 4.17 1.72 -3.22
N ASP A 171 3.58 2.89 -3.41
CA ASP A 171 3.75 3.69 -4.62
C ASP A 171 5.20 4.15 -4.83
N VAL A 172 5.91 4.39 -3.72
CA VAL A 172 7.28 4.89 -3.71
C VAL A 172 8.22 3.84 -3.12
N VAL A 173 9.29 3.56 -3.84
CA VAL A 173 10.39 2.70 -3.39
C VAL A 173 11.65 3.51 -3.30
N VAL A 174 12.36 3.38 -2.20
CA VAL A 174 13.64 4.03 -1.98
C VAL A 174 14.73 2.99 -1.84
N ILE A 175 15.85 3.20 -2.53
CA ILE A 175 17.06 2.39 -2.44
C ILE A 175 18.17 3.29 -1.91
N GLU A 176 18.50 3.16 -0.62
CA GLU A 176 19.50 4.02 -0.01
C GLU A 176 20.91 3.47 -0.12
N GLU A 177 21.88 4.39 -0.07
CA GLU A 177 23.32 4.10 0.01
C GLU A 177 23.82 3.18 -1.11
N ALA A 178 23.43 3.48 -2.35
CA ALA A 178 24.01 2.81 -3.52
C ALA A 178 25.48 3.21 -3.68
N ASP A 179 26.29 2.21 -3.93
CA ASP A 179 27.72 2.38 -4.18
C ASP A 179 28.19 1.47 -5.33
N PRO A 180 29.35 1.76 -5.97
CA PRO A 180 29.83 0.98 -7.10
C PRO A 180 29.93 -0.51 -6.82
N LYS A 181 30.39 -0.89 -5.63
CA LYS A 181 30.58 -2.30 -5.25
C LYS A 181 29.27 -3.05 -5.10
N LYS A 182 28.25 -2.43 -4.47
CA LYS A 182 26.91 -3.02 -4.35
C LYS A 182 26.21 -3.08 -5.71
N CYS A 183 26.43 -2.09 -6.59
CA CYS A 183 25.80 -2.01 -7.90
C CYS A 183 26.41 -2.94 -8.95
N GLU A 184 27.65 -3.41 -8.77
CA GLU A 184 28.43 -4.20 -9.75
C GLU A 184 27.62 -5.37 -10.37
N HIS A 185 26.86 -6.10 -9.55
CA HIS A 185 26.07 -7.26 -9.98
C HIS A 185 24.57 -6.97 -10.09
N MET A 186 24.18 -5.72 -9.91
CA MET A 186 22.76 -5.33 -9.84
C MET A 186 22.23 -4.65 -11.12
N ALA A 187 23.07 -4.39 -12.10
CA ALA A 187 22.70 -3.67 -13.33
C ALA A 187 21.48 -4.28 -14.03
N TYR A 188 21.42 -5.61 -14.13
CA TYR A 188 20.28 -6.32 -14.70
C TYR A 188 18.97 -5.99 -13.98
N TYR A 189 19.00 -5.98 -12.64
CA TYR A 189 17.82 -5.69 -11.82
C TYR A 189 17.40 -4.24 -11.93
N PHE A 190 18.36 -3.30 -11.83
CA PHE A 190 18.06 -1.87 -11.98
C PHE A 190 17.43 -1.56 -13.35
N LYS A 191 17.95 -2.13 -14.44
CA LYS A 191 17.37 -1.97 -15.77
C LYS A 191 15.92 -2.48 -15.86
N ARG A 192 15.56 -3.53 -15.12
CA ARG A 192 14.18 -4.04 -15.05
C ARG A 192 13.28 -3.24 -14.14
N TRP A 193 13.79 -2.84 -12.97
CA TRP A 193 13.01 -2.07 -12.01
C TRP A 193 12.70 -0.67 -12.53
N MET A 194 13.65 -0.05 -13.22
CA MET A 194 13.54 1.29 -13.82
C MET A 194 13.11 1.22 -15.30
N ASP A 195 12.13 0.36 -15.58
CA ASP A 195 11.45 0.33 -16.89
C ASP A 195 9.97 0.67 -16.68
N LYS A 196 9.26 1.05 -17.74
CA LYS A 196 7.83 1.36 -17.69
C LYS A 196 6.95 0.15 -17.41
N TYR A 197 7.40 -1.05 -17.74
CA TYR A 197 6.61 -2.27 -17.64
C TYR A 197 6.62 -2.87 -16.24
N PRO A 198 5.52 -3.51 -15.80
CA PRO A 198 5.52 -4.34 -14.60
C PRO A 198 6.54 -5.46 -14.70
N PHE A 199 7.10 -5.82 -13.57
CA PHE A 199 8.09 -6.90 -13.49
C PHE A 199 7.76 -7.86 -12.33
N ARG A 200 8.15 -9.12 -12.48
CA ARG A 200 8.11 -10.09 -11.39
C ARG A 200 9.31 -9.87 -10.48
N CYS A 201 9.06 -9.84 -9.19
CA CYS A 201 10.10 -9.79 -8.19
C CYS A 201 10.19 -11.09 -7.40
N GLU A 202 11.35 -11.33 -6.83
CA GLU A 202 11.65 -12.48 -6.00
C GLU A 202 11.46 -12.11 -4.54
N ILE A 203 10.78 -12.97 -3.77
CA ILE A 203 10.74 -12.93 -2.31
C ILE A 203 11.26 -14.26 -1.77
N LYS A 204 11.77 -14.29 -0.54
CA LYS A 204 12.31 -15.52 0.04
C LYS A 204 11.22 -16.58 0.16
N GLY A 205 11.45 -17.71 -0.49
CA GLY A 205 10.51 -18.84 -0.48
C GLY A 205 9.30 -18.75 -1.42
N ALA A 206 9.18 -17.66 -2.21
CA ALA A 206 8.11 -17.49 -3.19
C ALA A 206 8.50 -16.50 -4.30
N HIS A 207 7.58 -16.25 -5.22
CA HIS A 207 7.66 -15.16 -6.19
C HIS A 207 6.39 -14.33 -6.07
N MET A 208 6.52 -13.02 -6.00
CA MET A 208 5.37 -12.15 -6.21
C MET A 208 4.98 -12.15 -7.69
N ASN A 209 3.71 -11.90 -7.95
CA ASN A 209 3.23 -11.60 -9.29
C ASN A 209 3.84 -10.28 -9.79
N PHE A 210 3.31 -9.75 -10.85
CA PHE A 210 3.81 -8.48 -11.39
C PHE A 210 3.60 -7.35 -10.38
N ILE A 211 4.64 -6.53 -10.21
CA ILE A 211 4.60 -5.29 -9.43
C ILE A 211 5.04 -4.12 -10.29
N ARG A 212 4.55 -2.89 -9.97
CA ARG A 212 5.02 -1.66 -10.59
C ARG A 212 4.88 -0.48 -9.62
N PRO A 213 5.94 -0.18 -8.82
CA PRO A 213 5.99 1.07 -8.07
C PRO A 213 5.86 2.27 -9.02
N LYS A 214 5.15 3.30 -8.59
CA LYS A 214 4.99 4.53 -9.38
C LYS A 214 6.29 5.33 -9.43
N LYS A 215 7.08 5.26 -8.36
CA LYS A 215 8.35 5.98 -8.25
C LYS A 215 9.42 5.12 -7.59
N ILE A 216 10.65 5.18 -8.13
CA ILE A 216 11.84 4.59 -7.50
C ILE A 216 12.90 5.68 -7.38
N ILE A 217 13.41 5.89 -6.16
CA ILE A 217 14.45 6.86 -5.87
C ILE A 217 15.66 6.09 -5.34
N VAL A 218 16.82 6.39 -5.86
CA VAL A 218 18.10 5.83 -5.37
C VAL A 218 18.93 6.95 -4.77
N THR A 219 19.44 6.77 -3.56
CA THR A 219 20.44 7.68 -3.00
C THR A 219 21.83 7.10 -3.08
N SER A 220 22.81 7.95 -3.34
CA SER A 220 24.20 7.55 -3.48
C SER A 220 25.13 8.70 -3.13
N ASN A 221 26.37 8.37 -2.77
CA ASN A 221 27.47 9.35 -2.75
C ASN A 221 28.17 9.46 -4.10
N TYR A 222 27.80 8.60 -5.04
CA TYR A 222 28.41 8.44 -6.36
C TYR A 222 27.42 8.76 -7.47
N THR A 223 27.91 9.22 -8.59
CA THR A 223 27.11 9.39 -9.81
C THR A 223 26.61 8.05 -10.33
N LEU A 224 25.59 8.08 -11.18
CA LEU A 224 25.08 6.89 -11.86
C LEU A 224 26.19 6.19 -12.68
N GLN A 225 27.07 6.98 -13.31
CA GLN A 225 28.17 6.45 -14.13
C GLN A 225 29.25 5.74 -13.30
N GLU A 226 29.55 6.26 -12.10
CA GLU A 226 30.50 5.59 -11.20
C GLU A 226 29.94 4.27 -10.66
N CYS A 227 28.64 4.18 -10.43
CA CYS A 227 27.98 2.94 -9.99
C CYS A 227 27.79 1.93 -11.13
N PHE A 228 27.67 2.40 -12.37
CA PHE A 228 27.52 1.56 -13.57
C PHE A 228 28.51 2.00 -14.66
N PRO A 229 29.80 1.70 -14.51
CA PRO A 229 30.85 2.18 -15.42
C PRO A 229 30.77 1.54 -16.82
N ASN A 230 30.14 0.37 -16.94
CA ASN A 230 29.95 -0.29 -18.21
C ASN A 230 28.90 0.47 -19.05
N LYS A 231 29.26 0.86 -20.28
CA LYS A 231 28.40 1.61 -21.19
C LYS A 231 27.06 0.91 -21.46
N GLU A 232 27.06 -0.40 -21.58
CA GLU A 232 25.87 -1.21 -21.83
C GLU A 232 24.88 -1.22 -20.65
N ASP A 233 25.35 -0.91 -19.47
CA ASP A 233 24.50 -0.78 -18.26
C ASP A 233 24.13 0.68 -18.01
N TYR A 234 25.06 1.60 -18.19
CA TYR A 234 24.88 3.03 -17.95
C TYR A 234 23.89 3.68 -18.91
N GLU A 235 24.07 3.53 -20.23
CA GLU A 235 23.24 4.23 -21.23
C GLU A 235 21.72 3.95 -21.12
N PRO A 236 21.29 2.67 -20.92
CA PRO A 236 19.89 2.41 -20.68
C PRO A 236 19.34 3.05 -19.42
N LEU A 237 20.12 3.09 -18.33
CA LEU A 237 19.73 3.71 -17.06
C LEU A 237 19.71 5.23 -17.19
N LYS A 238 20.75 5.84 -17.75
CA LYS A 238 20.82 7.29 -17.98
C LYS A 238 19.59 7.86 -18.69
N ARG A 239 19.10 7.15 -19.70
CA ARG A 239 17.91 7.56 -20.46
C ARG A 239 16.64 7.58 -19.60
N ARG A 240 16.56 6.71 -18.57
CA ARG A 240 15.33 6.47 -17.79
C ARG A 240 15.31 7.19 -16.45
N VAL A 241 16.47 7.64 -15.99
CA VAL A 241 16.67 8.10 -14.62
C VAL A 241 17.06 9.56 -14.60
N LYS A 242 16.32 10.39 -13.89
CA LYS A 242 16.67 11.77 -13.61
C LYS A 242 17.79 11.79 -12.55
N GLN A 243 18.97 12.33 -12.90
CA GLN A 243 20.05 12.52 -11.95
C GLN A 243 19.88 13.85 -11.22
N VAL A 244 19.95 13.82 -9.90
CA VAL A 244 19.78 14.99 -9.03
C VAL A 244 20.99 15.11 -8.13
N HIS A 245 21.76 16.19 -8.31
CA HIS A 245 22.98 16.44 -7.54
C HIS A 245 22.70 17.27 -6.29
N PHE A 246 23.02 16.71 -5.13
CA PHE A 246 22.92 17.39 -3.85
C PHE A 246 24.27 18.04 -3.52
N THR A 247 24.36 19.34 -3.66
CA THR A 247 25.61 20.09 -3.52
C THR A 247 25.80 20.76 -2.15
N PHE A 248 24.71 21.03 -1.42
CA PHE A 248 24.75 21.71 -0.14
C PHE A 248 24.90 20.74 1.02
N GLN A 249 25.72 21.09 2.02
CA GLN A 249 25.72 20.33 3.28
C GLN A 249 24.51 20.73 4.10
N PHE A 250 23.75 19.73 4.53
CA PHE A 250 22.65 19.91 5.47
C PHE A 250 23.22 20.14 6.85
N HIS A 251 23.09 21.36 7.39
CA HIS A 251 23.44 21.65 8.77
C HIS A 251 22.30 21.17 9.67
N ASN A 252 22.56 20.16 10.48
CA ASN A 252 21.61 19.70 11.49
C ASN A 252 21.51 20.80 12.60
N PRO A 253 20.35 21.40 12.84
CA PRO A 253 20.20 22.46 13.83
C PRO A 253 20.42 22.01 15.30
N SER A 254 20.64 20.72 15.54
CA SER A 254 20.93 20.15 16.88
C SER A 254 22.42 20.19 17.27
N GLY A 255 23.31 20.66 16.40
CA GLY A 255 24.72 20.91 16.74
C GLY A 255 24.90 22.28 17.41
N PRO A 256 25.96 22.51 18.24
CA PRO A 256 26.24 23.83 18.76
C PRO A 256 26.50 24.81 17.61
N LEU A 257 25.67 25.85 17.51
CA LEU A 257 25.80 26.93 16.53
C LEU A 257 27.20 27.57 16.65
N SER A 258 27.92 27.67 15.54
CA SER A 258 29.12 28.47 15.52
C SER A 258 28.72 29.93 15.67
N PRO A 259 29.51 30.76 16.42
CA PRO A 259 29.11 32.14 16.76
C PRO A 259 28.98 33.11 15.57
N HIS A 260 29.17 32.66 14.34
CA HIS A 260 29.24 33.52 13.13
C HIS A 260 28.31 33.11 12.00
N GLU A 261 27.39 32.15 12.20
CA GLU A 261 26.40 31.83 11.18
C GLU A 261 25.06 32.54 11.43
N PRO A 262 24.44 33.17 10.41
CA PRO A 262 23.15 33.78 10.56
C PRO A 262 22.09 32.71 10.90
N ALA A 263 21.22 33.04 11.85
CA ALA A 263 20.11 32.17 12.24
C ALA A 263 19.19 31.93 11.01
N ILE A 264 19.12 30.71 10.55
CA ILE A 264 18.21 30.32 9.47
C ILE A 264 16.85 30.00 10.08
N ASP A 265 15.79 30.63 9.60
CA ASP A 265 14.41 30.40 10.04
C ASP A 265 14.03 28.93 9.78
N PRO A 266 13.61 28.16 10.82
CA PRO A 266 13.25 26.74 10.67
C PRO A 266 12.14 26.47 9.64
N ARG A 267 11.36 27.48 9.26
CA ARG A 267 10.27 27.38 8.28
C ARG A 267 10.76 27.27 6.84
N TYR A 268 12.02 27.63 6.56
CA TYR A 268 12.61 27.65 5.20
C TYR A 268 13.76 26.69 5.00
N ASN A 269 13.97 25.75 5.93
CA ASN A 269 15.10 24.81 5.92
C ASN A 269 14.84 23.59 5.01
N ILE A 270 14.36 23.84 3.79
CA ILE A 270 14.24 22.82 2.75
C ILE A 270 15.50 22.91 1.89
N PRO A 271 16.33 21.86 1.79
CA PRO A 271 17.45 21.86 0.86
C PRO A 271 16.87 22.07 -0.56
N MET A 272 17.29 23.13 -1.24
CA MET A 272 16.94 23.31 -2.65
C MET A 272 17.61 22.22 -3.46
N VAL A 273 16.83 21.28 -3.96
CA VAL A 273 17.25 20.28 -4.93
C VAL A 273 17.11 20.92 -6.31
N VAL A 274 18.21 21.34 -6.88
CA VAL A 274 18.24 21.91 -8.22
C VAL A 274 18.82 20.87 -9.17
N PRO A 275 18.15 20.50 -10.26
CA PRO A 275 18.76 19.73 -11.35
C PRO A 275 19.98 20.48 -11.88
N GLU A 276 21.02 19.74 -12.27
CA GLU A 276 22.32 20.30 -12.70
C GLU A 276 22.18 21.34 -13.84
N GLU A 277 21.16 21.20 -14.69
CA GLU A 277 20.84 22.13 -15.77
C GLU A 277 20.16 23.43 -15.31
N GLU A 278 19.46 23.41 -14.17
CA GLU A 278 18.75 24.58 -13.61
C GLU A 278 19.61 25.35 -12.59
N ALA A 279 20.61 24.71 -11.99
CA ALA A 279 21.50 25.36 -11.00
C ALA A 279 22.21 26.59 -11.60
N ASN A 280 22.62 26.51 -12.85
CA ASN A 280 23.29 27.61 -13.55
C ASN A 280 22.33 28.74 -13.96
N ALA A 281 21.01 28.46 -14.07
CA ALA A 281 20.02 29.48 -14.43
C ALA A 281 19.50 30.27 -13.22
N LEU A 282 19.43 29.64 -12.04
CA LEU A 282 18.96 30.28 -10.80
C LEU A 282 19.98 31.25 -10.19
N PHE A 283 21.28 31.02 -10.39
CA PHE A 283 22.32 31.95 -9.88
C PHE A 283 22.42 33.26 -10.65
N LEU A 284 21.82 33.37 -11.83
CA LEU A 284 21.89 34.58 -12.68
C LEU A 284 20.73 35.56 -12.49
N ASN A 285 19.69 35.23 -11.71
CA ASN A 285 18.46 36.05 -11.68
C ASN A 285 17.93 36.42 -10.28
N TYR A 286 18.72 36.36 -9.22
CA TYR A 286 18.31 36.93 -7.93
C TYR A 286 18.98 38.28 -7.71
N ASP A 287 18.33 39.33 -8.19
CA ASP A 287 18.53 40.70 -7.67
C ASP A 287 17.78 40.83 -6.34
N ASN A 288 18.46 41.38 -5.32
CA ASN A 288 17.98 41.54 -3.94
C ASN A 288 16.71 42.41 -3.79
N HIS A 289 16.08 42.88 -4.87
CA HIS A 289 14.92 43.74 -4.83
C HIS A 289 13.56 43.05 -4.67
N ASP A 290 13.48 41.76 -5.06
CA ASP A 290 12.20 41.03 -5.03
C ASP A 290 11.86 40.41 -3.65
N LEU A 291 12.82 40.41 -2.73
CA LEU A 291 12.64 39.88 -1.37
C LEU A 291 11.97 40.91 -0.42
N GLU A 292 12.15 42.20 -0.65
CA GLU A 292 11.54 43.23 0.19
C GLU A 292 10.04 43.44 -0.10
N ASP A 293 9.60 43.23 -1.35
CA ASP A 293 8.19 43.34 -1.74
C ASP A 293 7.35 42.17 -1.25
N PHE A 294 7.92 40.97 -1.18
CA PHE A 294 7.22 39.77 -0.69
C PHE A 294 7.01 39.77 0.83
N LEU A 295 7.89 40.45 1.59
CA LEU A 295 7.79 40.55 3.05
C LEU A 295 6.86 41.69 3.52
N SER A 296 6.42 42.58 2.62
CA SER A 296 5.50 43.69 2.94
C SER A 296 4.02 43.28 2.89
N ASP A 297 3.69 42.11 2.30
CA ASP A 297 2.32 41.62 2.13
C ASP A 297 1.96 40.47 3.09
N LEU A 298 2.81 40.16 4.10
CA LEU A 298 2.56 39.26 5.19
C LEU A 298 2.51 39.95 6.53
#